data_185c5481dc052ed7ed9b27d0c8079376
#
_entry.id   185c5481dc052ed7ed9b27d0c8079376
#
_cell.length_a   1.000
_cell.length_b   1.000
_cell.length_c   1.000
_cell.angle_alpha   90.00
_cell.angle_beta   90.00
_cell.angle_gamma   90.00
#
_symmetry.space_group_name_H-M   'P 1'
#
loop_
_entity.id
_entity.type
_entity.pdbx_description
1 polymer ?
#
loop_
_entity_poly.entity_id
_entity_poly.type
_entity_poly.pdbx_seq_one_letter_code
_entity_poly.pdbx_strand_id
1 'polypeptide(L)'
;ADLFVKTKIDLIEQPLLSENDNELKGLNFPISLCADESFHDSSDLAKMAHKYNTINIKLDKTGGLSEAVKIVEEAKKLDLKIMLGCMVSSSLSMLPLLPLYENADFIDLDGPCFIANDRKNGLIYENGMMLVKEDLCWG
;
A
#
# COMPACT_ATOMS: atom_id res chain seq x y z
N ALA A 1 11.59 9.53 -18.75
CA ALA A 1 10.14 9.55 -19.06
C ALA A 1 9.76 8.49 -20.09
N ASP A 2 10.42 8.45 -21.26
CA ASP A 2 10.06 7.56 -22.37
C ASP A 2 10.16 6.05 -22.07
N LEU A 3 11.08 5.67 -21.17
CA LEU A 3 11.25 4.27 -20.76
C LEU A 3 10.02 3.78 -19.97
N PHE A 4 9.52 4.56 -19.04
CA PHE A 4 8.39 4.18 -18.19
C PHE A 4 7.09 4.03 -18.98
N VAL A 5 6.84 4.94 -19.94
CA VAL A 5 5.68 4.85 -20.83
C VAL A 5 5.74 3.57 -21.69
N LYS A 6 6.93 3.19 -22.16
CA LYS A 6 7.12 1.97 -22.98
C LYS A 6 6.97 0.67 -22.17
N THR A 7 7.30 0.69 -20.89
CA THR A 7 7.25 -0.49 -20.00
C THR A 7 5.89 -0.74 -19.37
N LYS A 8 4.91 0.16 -19.55
CA LYS A 8 3.57 0.07 -18.96
C LYS A 8 3.60 -0.06 -17.41
N ILE A 9 4.55 0.63 -16.79
CA ILE A 9 4.63 0.69 -15.32
C ILE A 9 3.62 1.72 -14.84
N ASP A 10 2.76 1.33 -13.89
CA ASP A 10 1.73 2.19 -13.31
C ASP A 10 2.21 2.90 -12.04
N LEU A 11 3.15 2.28 -11.31
CA LEU A 11 3.64 2.75 -10.03
C LEU A 11 5.10 2.35 -9.82
N ILE A 12 5.88 3.21 -9.17
CA ILE A 12 7.19 2.88 -8.58
C ILE A 12 7.10 3.11 -7.08
N GLU A 13 7.32 2.06 -6.31
CA GLU A 13 7.38 2.11 -4.86
C GLU A 13 8.80 2.43 -4.40
N GLN A 14 8.92 3.36 -3.47
CA GLN A 14 10.14 3.79 -2.78
C GLN A 14 11.38 3.84 -3.68
N PRO A 15 11.40 4.72 -4.70
CA PRO A 15 12.49 4.76 -5.69
C PRO A 15 13.84 5.14 -5.11
N LEU A 16 13.87 5.79 -3.94
CA LEU A 16 15.07 6.21 -3.22
C LEU A 16 15.01 5.76 -1.75
N LEU A 17 16.16 5.64 -1.12
CA LEU A 17 16.22 5.47 0.34
C LEU A 17 15.51 6.64 1.02
N SER A 18 14.85 6.40 2.16
CA SER A 18 14.06 7.41 2.87
C SER A 18 14.87 8.66 3.27
N GLU A 19 16.15 8.51 3.54
CA GLU A 19 17.09 9.61 3.81
C GLU A 19 17.37 10.50 2.59
N ASN A 20 17.17 9.98 1.38
CA ASN A 20 17.44 10.66 0.11
C ASN A 20 16.17 11.10 -0.63
N ASP A 21 14.99 10.79 -0.13
CA ASP A 21 13.72 11.04 -0.81
C ASP A 21 13.39 12.52 -1.00
N ASN A 22 14.10 13.42 -0.34
CA ASN A 22 14.00 14.85 -0.59
C ASN A 22 14.43 15.25 -2.02
N GLU A 23 15.21 14.41 -2.69
CA GLU A 23 15.58 14.62 -4.09
C GLU A 23 14.39 14.49 -5.05
N LEU A 24 13.29 13.86 -4.62
CA LEU A 24 12.04 13.74 -5.39
C LEU A 24 11.22 15.03 -5.38
N LYS A 25 11.51 15.95 -4.47
CA LYS A 25 10.71 17.17 -4.26
C LYS A 25 10.69 18.04 -5.50
N GLY A 26 9.48 18.33 -5.99
CA GLY A 26 9.26 19.19 -7.16
C GLY A 26 9.56 18.52 -8.50
N LEU A 27 9.90 17.23 -8.52
CA LEU A 27 10.01 16.47 -9.75
C LEU A 27 8.61 16.03 -10.22
N ASN A 28 8.40 16.14 -11.53
CA ASN A 28 7.16 15.67 -12.14
C ASN A 28 7.41 14.36 -12.89
N PHE A 29 6.90 13.26 -12.37
CA PHE A 29 7.01 11.95 -13.00
C PHE A 29 5.72 11.60 -13.75
N PRO A 30 5.82 10.92 -14.90
CA PRO A 30 4.65 10.51 -15.70
C PRO A 30 3.89 9.33 -15.09
N ILE A 31 4.41 8.73 -14.02
CA ILE A 31 3.85 7.58 -13.31
C ILE A 31 3.78 7.86 -11.81
N SER A 32 2.97 7.09 -11.09
CA SER A 32 2.83 7.24 -9.64
C SER A 32 4.13 6.87 -8.92
N LEU A 33 4.55 7.72 -7.99
CA LEU A 33 5.60 7.42 -7.01
C LEU A 33 4.95 7.18 -5.65
N CYS A 34 5.20 6.00 -5.09
CA CYS A 34 4.65 5.56 -3.81
C CYS A 34 5.68 5.63 -2.69
N ALA A 35 5.31 6.23 -1.57
CA ALA A 35 6.11 6.19 -0.35
C ALA A 35 5.81 4.90 0.42
N ASP A 36 6.84 4.12 0.77
CA ASP A 36 6.75 2.97 1.67
C ASP A 36 7.58 3.19 2.94
N GLU A 37 8.88 3.02 2.89
CA GLU A 37 9.76 3.19 4.06
C GLU A 37 9.83 4.65 4.55
N SER A 38 9.49 5.60 3.70
CA SER A 38 9.42 7.02 4.06
C SER A 38 8.13 7.42 4.76
N PHE A 39 7.13 6.55 4.79
CA PHE A 39 5.79 6.81 5.31
C PHE A 39 5.43 5.83 6.43
N HIS A 40 4.99 6.32 7.59
CA HIS A 40 4.63 5.50 8.74
C HIS A 40 3.18 5.75 9.20
N ASP A 41 2.82 6.99 9.49
CA ASP A 41 1.51 7.33 10.04
C ASP A 41 0.96 8.65 9.47
N SER A 42 -0.22 9.07 9.94
CA SER A 42 -0.88 10.28 9.46
C SER A 42 -0.06 11.57 9.63
N SER A 43 0.87 11.61 10.58
CA SER A 43 1.72 12.80 10.79
C SER A 43 2.73 13.03 9.66
N ASP A 44 3.03 12.01 8.87
CA ASP A 44 3.92 12.11 7.71
C ASP A 44 3.22 12.62 6.44
N LEU A 45 1.88 12.57 6.34
CA LEU A 45 1.12 12.82 5.12
C LEU A 45 1.47 14.16 4.44
N ALA A 46 1.45 15.26 5.20
CA ALA A 46 1.76 16.58 4.65
C ALA A 46 3.18 16.66 4.06
N LYS A 47 4.12 15.93 4.64
CA LYS A 47 5.51 15.85 4.18
C LYS A 47 5.64 14.98 2.93
N MET A 48 4.86 13.88 2.86
CA MET A 48 4.85 12.99 1.71
C MET A 48 4.24 13.66 0.47
N ALA A 49 3.17 14.43 0.60
CA ALA A 49 2.49 15.10 -0.51
C ALA A 49 3.38 16.04 -1.34
N HIS A 50 4.55 16.42 -0.84
CA HIS A 50 5.53 17.22 -1.58
C HIS A 50 6.53 16.40 -2.41
N LYS A 51 6.53 15.07 -2.27
CA LYS A 51 7.54 14.16 -2.85
C LYS A 51 6.89 13.01 -3.62
N TYR A 52 5.78 12.53 -3.13
CA TYR A 52 5.05 11.37 -3.62
C TYR A 52 3.62 11.75 -3.95
N ASN A 53 3.01 11.01 -4.86
CA ASN A 53 1.59 11.13 -5.15
C ASN A 53 0.78 9.90 -4.69
N THR A 54 1.45 8.93 -4.11
CA THR A 54 0.87 7.70 -3.56
C THR A 54 1.56 7.36 -2.23
N ILE A 55 0.81 6.79 -1.29
CA ILE A 55 1.32 6.27 -0.02
C ILE A 55 0.96 4.81 0.13
N ASN A 56 1.86 4.00 0.71
CA ASN A 56 1.61 2.60 1.00
C ASN A 56 1.22 2.40 2.47
N ILE A 57 -0.04 2.02 2.70
CA ILE A 57 -0.59 1.71 4.03
C ILE A 57 -0.34 0.24 4.32
N LYS A 58 0.55 -0.04 5.28
CA LYS A 58 0.80 -1.37 5.85
C LYS A 58 0.45 -1.32 7.33
N LEU A 59 -0.50 -2.15 7.80
CA LEU A 59 -0.97 -2.10 9.21
C LEU A 59 0.15 -2.29 10.22
N ASP A 60 1.14 -3.12 9.87
CA ASP A 60 2.33 -3.36 10.69
C ASP A 60 3.17 -2.09 10.92
N LYS A 61 3.16 -1.19 9.96
CA LYS A 61 3.89 0.07 9.97
C LYS A 61 3.09 1.20 10.64
N THR A 62 1.80 1.29 10.28
CA THR A 62 0.94 2.40 10.66
C THR A 62 0.38 2.29 12.08
N GLY A 63 0.55 1.16 12.75
CA GLY A 63 0.02 0.96 14.10
C GLY A 63 -1.42 0.44 14.16
N GLY A 64 -1.95 -0.06 13.04
CA GLY A 64 -3.22 -0.78 12.98
C GLY A 64 -4.34 -0.07 12.23
N LEU A 65 -5.53 -0.68 12.27
CA LEU A 65 -6.67 -0.29 11.44
C LEU A 65 -7.19 1.13 11.73
N SER A 66 -7.24 1.54 12.98
CA SER A 66 -7.77 2.87 13.35
C SER A 66 -6.93 4.01 12.74
N GLU A 67 -5.61 3.86 12.75
CA GLU A 67 -4.72 4.82 12.11
C GLU A 67 -4.83 4.73 10.59
N ALA A 68 -4.95 3.52 10.02
CA ALA A 68 -5.14 3.35 8.58
C ALA A 68 -6.42 4.06 8.07
N VAL A 69 -7.54 3.96 8.79
CA VAL A 69 -8.78 4.71 8.46
C VAL A 69 -8.54 6.22 8.45
N LYS A 70 -7.87 6.74 9.48
CA LYS A 70 -7.51 8.16 9.57
C LYS A 70 -6.61 8.58 8.41
N ILE A 71 -5.60 7.77 8.07
CA ILE A 71 -4.70 8.03 6.95
C ILE A 71 -5.51 8.12 5.64
N VAL A 72 -6.45 7.20 5.39
CA VAL A 72 -7.30 7.21 4.19
C VAL A 72 -8.08 8.53 4.08
N GLU A 73 -8.69 8.99 5.19
CA GLU A 73 -9.47 10.23 5.21
C GLU A 73 -8.59 11.47 4.96
N GLU A 74 -7.40 11.51 5.54
CA GLU A 74 -6.49 12.65 5.42
C GLU A 74 -5.75 12.67 4.07
N ALA A 75 -5.36 11.50 3.55
CA ALA A 75 -4.73 11.37 2.24
C ALA A 75 -5.60 11.92 1.11
N LYS A 76 -6.92 11.64 1.17
CA LYS A 76 -7.90 12.19 0.20
C LYS A 76 -7.94 13.71 0.20
N LYS A 77 -7.76 14.36 1.35
CA LYS A 77 -7.73 15.84 1.44
C LYS A 77 -6.48 16.45 0.81
N LEU A 78 -5.42 15.64 0.69
CA LEU A 78 -4.14 16.02 0.11
C LEU A 78 -3.97 15.54 -1.34
N ASP A 79 -5.03 14.97 -1.95
CA ASP A 79 -5.02 14.39 -3.30
C ASP A 79 -3.95 13.29 -3.48
N LEU A 80 -3.67 12.55 -2.40
CA LEU A 80 -2.77 11.41 -2.42
C LEU A 80 -3.53 10.14 -2.77
N LYS A 81 -3.00 9.36 -3.68
CA LYS A 81 -3.44 8.01 -3.98
C LYS A 81 -3.05 7.05 -2.85
N ILE A 82 -3.78 5.97 -2.75
CA ILE A 82 -3.61 4.97 -1.70
C ILE A 82 -3.24 3.63 -2.31
N MET A 83 -2.16 3.06 -1.82
CA MET A 83 -1.82 1.65 -1.96
C MET A 83 -2.07 0.95 -0.62
N LEU A 84 -2.76 -0.18 -0.65
CA LEU A 84 -2.82 -1.09 0.48
C LEU A 84 -1.74 -2.15 0.30
N GLY A 85 -0.75 -2.14 1.17
CA GLY A 85 0.35 -3.09 1.14
C GLY A 85 0.40 -3.99 2.37
N CYS A 86 1.37 -4.89 2.38
CA CYS A 86 1.56 -5.82 3.48
C CYS A 86 3.05 -6.13 3.71
N MET A 87 3.31 -6.79 4.83
CA MET A 87 4.54 -7.54 5.07
C MET A 87 4.31 -9.00 4.73
N VAL A 88 5.37 -9.80 4.57
CA VAL A 88 5.26 -11.25 4.43
C VAL A 88 4.68 -11.84 5.71
N SER A 89 3.40 -12.22 5.67
CA SER A 89 2.64 -12.70 6.83
C SER A 89 1.41 -13.50 6.38
N SER A 90 0.66 -14.06 7.33
CA SER A 90 -0.54 -14.86 7.03
C SER A 90 -1.73 -14.00 6.59
N SER A 91 -2.75 -14.63 6.02
CA SER A 91 -4.02 -13.98 5.67
C SER A 91 -4.64 -13.18 6.82
N LEU A 92 -4.34 -13.51 8.08
CA LEU A 92 -4.86 -12.79 9.24
C LEU A 92 -4.42 -11.31 9.24
N SER A 93 -3.22 -11.01 8.76
CA SER A 93 -2.73 -9.63 8.66
C SER A 93 -3.36 -8.84 7.52
N MET A 94 -3.84 -9.53 6.46
CA MET A 94 -4.46 -8.90 5.30
C MET A 94 -5.93 -8.55 5.57
N LEU A 95 -6.63 -9.38 6.33
CA LEU A 95 -8.08 -9.27 6.55
C LEU A 95 -8.55 -7.89 7.03
N PRO A 96 -7.88 -7.23 7.99
CA PRO A 96 -8.31 -5.93 8.47
C PRO A 96 -8.23 -4.82 7.42
N LEU A 97 -7.46 -5.01 6.34
CA LEU A 97 -7.36 -4.06 5.23
C LEU A 97 -8.53 -4.16 4.25
N LEU A 98 -9.23 -5.31 4.19
CA LEU A 98 -10.29 -5.53 3.22
C LEU A 98 -11.40 -4.46 3.24
N PRO A 99 -11.86 -3.94 4.40
CA PRO A 99 -12.84 -2.87 4.41
C PRO A 99 -12.38 -1.56 3.77
N LEU A 100 -11.07 -1.40 3.56
CA LEU A 100 -10.49 -0.20 2.96
C LEU A 100 -10.27 -0.32 1.44
N TYR A 101 -10.56 -1.49 0.83
CA TYR A 101 -10.20 -1.75 -0.56
C TYR A 101 -10.83 -0.77 -1.56
N GLU A 102 -12.06 -0.31 -1.31
CA GLU A 102 -12.75 0.67 -2.16
C GLU A 102 -12.08 2.07 -2.17
N ASN A 103 -11.18 2.30 -1.23
CA ASN A 103 -10.44 3.55 -1.11
C ASN A 103 -9.04 3.46 -1.75
N ALA A 104 -8.65 2.27 -2.20
CA ALA A 104 -7.30 2.03 -2.74
C ALA A 104 -7.26 2.19 -4.25
N ASP A 105 -6.21 2.84 -4.73
CA ASP A 105 -5.84 2.89 -6.16
C ASP A 105 -5.00 1.67 -6.55
N PHE A 106 -4.24 1.13 -5.59
CA PHE A 106 -3.37 -0.04 -5.76
C PHE A 106 -3.53 -0.99 -4.57
N ILE A 107 -3.43 -2.29 -4.84
CA ILE A 107 -3.50 -3.35 -3.81
C ILE A 107 -2.36 -4.33 -4.03
N ASP A 108 -1.55 -4.52 -2.98
CA ASP A 108 -0.45 -5.47 -2.91
C ASP A 108 -0.50 -6.24 -1.58
N LEU A 109 -1.45 -7.18 -1.50
CA LEU A 109 -1.75 -7.99 -0.30
C LEU A 109 -1.37 -9.45 -0.53
N ASP A 110 -0.26 -9.70 -1.19
CA ASP A 110 0.21 -11.02 -1.59
C ASP A 110 1.13 -11.72 -0.56
N GLY A 111 1.36 -11.09 0.59
CA GLY A 111 2.20 -11.64 1.66
C GLY A 111 1.97 -13.12 1.99
N PRO A 112 0.71 -13.63 2.02
CA PRO A 112 0.45 -15.05 2.26
C PRO A 112 0.99 -15.99 1.17
N CYS A 113 1.25 -15.50 -0.03
CA CYS A 113 1.85 -16.32 -1.11
C CYS A 113 3.31 -16.69 -0.84
N PHE A 114 3.98 -16.00 0.07
CA PHE A 114 5.40 -16.17 0.39
C PHE A 114 5.65 -17.01 1.65
N ILE A 115 4.61 -17.49 2.32
CA ILE A 115 4.74 -18.37 3.48
C ILE A 115 4.44 -19.83 3.12
N ALA A 116 5.10 -20.77 3.77
CA ALA A 116 4.95 -22.19 3.47
C ALA A 116 3.55 -22.73 3.80
N ASN A 117 2.91 -22.21 4.83
CA ASN A 117 1.56 -22.59 5.25
C ASN A 117 0.81 -21.37 5.77
N ASP A 118 -0.31 -21.07 5.17
CA ASP A 118 -1.24 -20.06 5.69
C ASP A 118 -2.20 -20.69 6.70
N ARG A 119 -2.98 -19.87 7.36
CA ARG A 119 -4.01 -20.32 8.30
C ARG A 119 -5.13 -21.09 7.59
N LYS A 120 -5.80 -21.95 8.34
CA LYS A 120 -7.05 -22.59 7.88
C LYS A 120 -8.09 -21.49 7.56
N ASN A 121 -8.80 -21.63 6.45
CA ASN A 121 -9.76 -20.65 5.95
C ASN A 121 -9.14 -19.25 5.68
N GLY A 122 -7.88 -19.20 5.26
CA GLY A 122 -7.23 -17.98 4.80
C GLY A 122 -7.74 -17.50 3.43
N LEU A 123 -7.17 -16.41 2.95
CA LEU A 123 -7.40 -15.89 1.61
C LEU A 123 -6.91 -16.89 0.56
N ILE A 124 -7.54 -16.88 -0.61
CA ILE A 124 -7.12 -17.70 -1.74
C ILE A 124 -6.55 -16.78 -2.81
N TYR A 125 -5.43 -17.18 -3.38
CA TYR A 125 -4.77 -16.46 -4.47
C TYR A 125 -4.76 -17.35 -5.71
N GLU A 126 -5.53 -16.96 -6.74
CA GLU A 126 -5.64 -17.72 -7.98
C GLU A 126 -5.66 -16.75 -9.18
N ASN A 127 -4.83 -17.05 -10.19
CA ASN A 127 -4.78 -16.27 -11.43
C ASN A 127 -4.58 -14.75 -11.24
N GLY A 128 -3.77 -14.36 -10.25
CA GLY A 128 -3.52 -12.96 -9.92
C GLY A 128 -4.67 -12.27 -9.19
N MET A 129 -5.66 -13.03 -8.71
CA MET A 129 -6.77 -12.51 -7.93
C MET A 129 -6.70 -13.02 -6.49
N MET A 130 -7.04 -12.15 -5.55
CA MET A 130 -7.30 -12.49 -4.16
C MET A 130 -8.80 -12.75 -3.98
N LEU A 131 -9.15 -13.95 -3.53
CA LEU A 131 -10.53 -14.37 -3.32
C LEU A 131 -10.83 -14.43 -1.83
N VAL A 132 -11.93 -13.81 -1.44
CA VAL A 132 -12.44 -13.79 -0.07
C VAL A 132 -13.60 -14.79 0.03
N LYS A 133 -13.46 -15.79 0.90
CA LYS A 133 -14.52 -16.78 1.14
C LYS A 133 -15.62 -16.22 2.05
N GLU A 134 -16.84 -16.74 1.91
CA GLU A 134 -17.96 -16.36 2.78
C GLU A 134 -17.76 -16.77 4.24
N ASP A 135 -17.01 -17.85 4.48
CA ASP A 135 -16.71 -18.38 5.82
C ASP A 135 -15.40 -17.81 6.41
N LEU A 136 -14.88 -16.75 5.78
CA LEU A 136 -13.68 -16.07 6.27
C LEU A 136 -13.92 -15.50 7.67
N CYS A 137 -13.06 -15.83 8.60
CA CYS A 137 -13.15 -15.34 9.96
C CYS A 137 -11.80 -14.84 10.49
N TRP A 138 -11.86 -13.95 11.47
CA TRP A 138 -10.67 -13.35 12.08
C TRP A 138 -9.97 -14.27 13.09
N GLY A 139 -10.63 -15.32 13.55
CA GLY A 139 -10.10 -16.28 14.50
C GLY A 139 -10.95 -17.54 14.64
#